data_1337fac26d35ff67553a49878185a22d
#
_entry.id   1337fac26d35ff67553a49878185a22d
#
_cell.length_a   1.000
_cell.length_b   1.000
_cell.length_c   1.000
_cell.angle_alpha   90.00
_cell.angle_beta   90.00
_cell.angle_gamma   90.00
#
_symmetry.space_group_name_H-M   'P 1'
#
loop_
_entity.id
_entity.type
_entity.pdbx_description
1 polymer ?
#
loop_
_entity_poly.entity_id
_entity_poly.type
_entity_poly.pdbx_seq_one_letter_code
_entity_poly.pdbx_strand_id
1 'polypeptide(L)'
;MKNIILLLILNALLFSQDSLYWFDMSKVRDPIPQTPKVLDKVFGTSQLNVLDSIKNARVSTREGFRLQIYEASAADQANKILNKYEKALSDSLYIIFEAPLYKIRYGNFITKSEAEATKNALKKKGYKNIWIVKSRIDQNIFLGDKHNK
;
A
#
# COMPACT_ATOMS: atom_id res chain seq x y z
N MET A 1 -47.38 -53.49 3.91
CA MET A 1 -47.37 -52.70 2.65
C MET A 1 -47.68 -51.20 2.91
N LYS A 2 -48.70 -50.85 3.70
CA LYS A 2 -49.04 -49.42 3.96
C LYS A 2 -47.90 -48.60 4.55
N ASN A 3 -47.10 -49.15 5.47
CA ASN A 3 -45.99 -48.43 6.10
C ASN A 3 -44.80 -48.20 5.18
N ILE A 4 -44.60 -49.07 4.18
CA ILE A 4 -43.52 -48.91 3.18
C ILE A 4 -43.85 -47.78 2.20
N ILE A 5 -45.12 -47.64 1.83
CA ILE A 5 -45.63 -46.58 0.95
C ILE A 5 -45.51 -45.21 1.67
N LEU A 6 -45.82 -45.15 2.96
CA LEU A 6 -45.67 -43.94 3.76
C LEU A 6 -44.21 -43.48 3.86
N LEU A 7 -43.29 -44.43 4.03
CA LEU A 7 -41.86 -44.17 4.12
C LEU A 7 -41.26 -43.67 2.79
N LEU A 8 -41.75 -44.17 1.65
CA LEU A 8 -41.38 -43.71 0.33
C LEU A 8 -41.89 -42.29 0.04
N ILE A 9 -43.10 -41.96 0.46
CA ILE A 9 -43.67 -40.62 0.31
C ILE A 9 -42.90 -39.61 1.17
N LEU A 10 -42.49 -39.98 2.40
CA LEU A 10 -41.73 -39.13 3.29
C LEU A 10 -40.33 -38.81 2.71
N ASN A 11 -39.66 -39.79 2.08
CA ASN A 11 -38.41 -39.55 1.40
C ASN A 11 -38.57 -38.64 0.17
N ALA A 12 -39.61 -38.76 -0.61
CA ALA A 12 -39.86 -37.91 -1.77
C ALA A 12 -40.05 -36.42 -1.37
N LEU A 13 -40.60 -36.15 -0.19
CA LEU A 13 -40.75 -34.79 0.33
C LEU A 13 -39.44 -34.19 0.81
N LEU A 14 -38.46 -35.02 1.21
CA LEU A 14 -37.13 -34.52 1.63
C LEU A 14 -36.23 -34.14 0.48
N PHE A 15 -36.49 -34.63 -0.74
CA PHE A 15 -35.73 -34.27 -1.95
C PHE A 15 -36.25 -33.02 -2.68
N SER A 16 -37.36 -32.46 -2.24
CA SER A 16 -37.89 -31.20 -2.75
C SER A 16 -37.21 -30.02 -2.04
N GLN A 17 -35.88 -30.00 -1.98
CA GLN A 17 -35.17 -28.76 -1.72
C GLN A 17 -35.01 -28.02 -3.04
N ASP A 18 -35.91 -27.06 -3.23
CA ASP A 18 -35.86 -26.16 -4.36
C ASP A 18 -34.50 -25.48 -4.47
N SER A 19 -33.79 -25.79 -5.55
CA SER A 19 -32.62 -25.04 -6.01
C SER A 19 -32.96 -23.59 -6.39
N LEU A 20 -34.22 -23.18 -6.20
CA LEU A 20 -34.72 -21.83 -6.49
C LEU A 20 -34.11 -20.73 -5.60
N TYR A 21 -33.50 -21.09 -4.47
CA TYR A 21 -32.85 -20.13 -3.56
C TYR A 21 -31.33 -19.99 -3.78
N TRP A 22 -30.72 -20.74 -4.69
CA TRP A 22 -29.34 -20.52 -5.06
C TRP A 22 -29.27 -19.42 -6.10
N PHE A 23 -29.01 -18.22 -5.61
CA PHE A 23 -28.72 -17.06 -6.43
C PHE A 23 -27.39 -17.29 -7.15
N ASP A 24 -27.45 -17.47 -8.45
CA ASP A 24 -26.25 -17.67 -9.27
C ASP A 24 -25.50 -16.32 -9.40
N MET A 25 -24.52 -16.10 -8.55
CA MET A 25 -23.69 -14.89 -8.52
C MET A 25 -22.98 -14.64 -9.85
N SER A 26 -22.79 -15.67 -10.68
CA SER A 26 -22.16 -15.50 -12.01
C SER A 26 -23.05 -14.75 -13.01
N LYS A 27 -24.34 -14.72 -12.76
CA LYS A 27 -25.35 -14.02 -13.59
C LYS A 27 -25.63 -12.61 -13.13
N VAL A 28 -25.17 -12.24 -11.94
CA VAL A 28 -25.26 -10.87 -11.44
C VAL A 28 -24.19 -10.04 -12.09
N ARG A 29 -24.53 -9.43 -13.18
CA ARG A 29 -23.74 -8.31 -13.71
C ARG A 29 -24.37 -7.04 -13.19
N ASP A 30 -23.77 -6.46 -12.19
CA ASP A 30 -24.09 -5.09 -11.85
C ASP A 30 -23.86 -4.23 -13.09
N PRO A 31 -24.88 -3.50 -13.56
CA PRO A 31 -24.67 -2.56 -14.65
C PRO A 31 -23.56 -1.63 -14.22
N ILE A 32 -22.50 -1.53 -15.03
CA ILE A 32 -21.41 -0.58 -14.80
C ILE A 32 -22.08 0.78 -14.59
N PRO A 33 -21.92 1.41 -13.41
CA PRO A 33 -22.54 2.69 -13.15
C PRO A 33 -22.06 3.68 -14.22
N GLN A 34 -22.96 4.10 -15.09
CA GLN A 34 -22.66 5.12 -16.07
C GLN A 34 -22.46 6.40 -15.30
N THR A 35 -21.23 6.90 -15.27
CA THR A 35 -20.94 8.22 -14.73
C THR A 35 -21.79 9.24 -15.46
N PRO A 36 -22.60 10.03 -14.78
CA PRO A 36 -23.40 11.04 -15.43
C PRO A 36 -22.48 11.96 -16.25
N LYS A 37 -22.80 12.18 -17.52
CA LYS A 37 -22.03 13.08 -18.43
C LYS A 37 -21.81 14.48 -17.86
N VAL A 38 -22.64 14.86 -16.89
CA VAL A 38 -22.52 16.11 -16.15
C VAL A 38 -21.24 16.17 -15.28
N LEU A 39 -20.83 15.06 -14.68
CA LEU A 39 -19.61 15.01 -13.88
C LEU A 39 -18.35 15.17 -14.74
N ASP A 40 -18.32 14.55 -15.91
CA ASP A 40 -17.21 14.72 -16.85
C ASP A 40 -17.08 16.17 -17.33
N LYS A 41 -18.22 16.86 -17.47
CA LYS A 41 -18.26 18.27 -17.92
C LYS A 41 -17.90 19.26 -16.83
N VAL A 42 -18.23 18.95 -15.58
CA VAL A 42 -17.96 19.83 -14.42
C VAL A 42 -16.52 19.70 -13.92
N PHE A 43 -15.97 18.48 -13.92
CA PHE A 43 -14.62 18.24 -13.37
C PHE A 43 -13.53 18.19 -14.45
N GLY A 44 -13.88 18.25 -15.74
CA GLY A 44 -12.91 18.36 -16.85
C GLY A 44 -11.95 17.19 -17.03
N THR A 45 -11.99 16.26 -16.11
CA THR A 45 -11.17 15.05 -16.09
C THR A 45 -12.04 13.88 -15.77
N SER A 46 -12.21 12.97 -16.73
CA SER A 46 -12.91 11.73 -16.42
C SER A 46 -12.15 11.02 -15.30
N GLN A 47 -12.87 10.46 -14.32
CA GLN A 47 -12.26 9.66 -13.25
C GLN A 47 -11.38 8.52 -13.81
N LEU A 48 -11.63 8.11 -15.06
CA LEU A 48 -10.80 7.18 -15.80
C LEU A 48 -9.37 7.70 -16.02
N ASN A 49 -9.19 9.00 -16.34
CA ASN A 49 -7.85 9.59 -16.49
C ASN A 49 -7.09 9.61 -15.17
N VAL A 50 -7.80 9.82 -14.06
CA VAL A 50 -7.19 9.73 -12.72
C VAL A 50 -6.83 8.27 -12.39
N LEU A 51 -7.71 7.32 -12.68
CA LEU A 51 -7.43 5.89 -12.50
C LEU A 51 -6.30 5.41 -13.41
N ASP A 52 -6.23 5.88 -14.64
CA ASP A 52 -5.14 5.56 -15.56
C ASP A 52 -3.82 6.20 -15.12
N SER A 53 -3.85 7.44 -14.62
CA SER A 53 -2.67 8.06 -14.02
C SER A 53 -2.19 7.33 -12.76
N ILE A 54 -3.09 6.85 -11.92
CA ILE A 54 -2.76 6.01 -10.75
C ILE A 54 -2.22 4.64 -11.19
N LYS A 55 -2.80 4.01 -12.20
CA LYS A 55 -2.30 2.76 -12.77
C LYS A 55 -0.93 2.92 -13.42
N ASN A 56 -0.72 4.04 -14.11
CA ASN A 56 0.55 4.35 -14.79
C ASN A 56 1.63 4.83 -13.81
N ALA A 57 1.22 5.47 -12.71
CA ALA A 57 2.08 5.72 -11.55
C ALA A 57 2.25 4.44 -10.72
N ARG A 58 2.66 3.34 -11.37
CA ARG A 58 3.05 2.13 -10.67
C ARG A 58 4.30 2.42 -9.85
N VAL A 59 4.07 2.84 -8.61
CA VAL A 59 5.10 2.83 -7.59
C VAL A 59 5.41 1.36 -7.29
N SER A 60 6.34 0.81 -8.06
CA SER A 60 6.83 -0.53 -7.82
C SER A 60 7.64 -0.48 -6.52
N THR A 61 7.09 -1.04 -5.47
CA THR A 61 7.79 -1.16 -4.19
C THR A 61 8.46 -2.53 -4.10
N ARG A 62 9.67 -2.59 -3.55
CA ARG A 62 10.38 -3.82 -3.21
C ARG A 62 10.81 -3.83 -1.76
N GLU A 63 11.17 -4.98 -1.26
CA GLU A 63 11.84 -5.07 0.04
C GLU A 63 13.25 -4.49 -0.04
N GLY A 64 13.59 -3.68 0.96
CA GLY A 64 14.89 -3.07 1.08
C GLY A 64 15.14 -2.60 2.52
N PHE A 65 16.03 -1.63 2.66
CA PHE A 65 16.46 -1.11 3.95
C PHE A 65 16.37 0.40 3.98
N ARG A 66 16.04 0.95 5.14
CA ARG A 66 16.10 2.39 5.45
C ARG A 66 16.84 2.58 6.77
N LEU A 67 17.40 3.76 6.95
CA LEU A 67 18.01 4.14 8.22
C LEU A 67 17.02 4.92 9.07
N GLN A 68 16.66 4.39 10.23
CA GLN A 68 15.89 5.14 11.22
C GLN A 68 16.86 6.03 12.00
N ILE A 69 16.69 7.34 11.90
CA ILE A 69 17.62 8.34 12.43
C ILE A 69 17.05 9.14 13.59
N TYR A 70 15.73 9.12 13.77
CA TYR A 70 15.08 9.85 14.85
C TYR A 70 13.71 9.24 15.22
N GLU A 71 13.32 9.43 16.50
CA GLU A 71 12.00 9.09 17.02
C GLU A 71 11.46 10.26 17.83
N ALA A 72 10.15 10.51 17.70
CA ALA A 72 9.44 11.54 18.44
C ALA A 72 8.07 11.03 18.90
N SER A 73 7.60 11.51 20.04
CA SER A 73 6.27 11.22 20.55
C SER A 73 5.19 12.15 19.96
N ALA A 74 5.59 13.33 19.46
CA ALA A 74 4.69 14.34 18.90
C ALA A 74 4.99 14.59 17.41
N ALA A 75 3.93 14.75 16.61
CA ALA A 75 4.03 15.03 15.18
C ALA A 75 4.78 16.33 14.87
N ASP A 76 4.50 17.39 15.64
CA ASP A 76 5.16 18.70 15.46
C ASP A 76 6.66 18.63 15.67
N GLN A 77 7.09 17.84 16.65
CA GLN A 77 8.50 17.61 16.91
C GLN A 77 9.16 16.84 15.77
N ALA A 78 8.49 15.80 15.26
CA ALA A 78 8.97 15.03 14.12
C ALA A 78 9.13 15.92 12.88
N ASN A 79 8.13 16.77 12.57
CA ASN A 79 8.15 17.68 11.44
C ASN A 79 9.28 18.73 11.55
N LYS A 80 9.50 19.31 12.73
CA LYS A 80 10.62 20.25 12.96
C LYS A 80 11.98 19.61 12.71
N ILE A 81 12.15 18.37 13.16
CA ILE A 81 13.40 17.63 12.94
C ILE A 81 13.53 17.19 11.50
N LEU A 82 12.43 16.77 10.83
CA LEU A 82 12.44 16.45 9.41
C LEU A 82 12.96 17.63 8.58
N ASN A 83 12.36 18.81 8.73
CA ASN A 83 12.76 20.03 8.02
C ASN A 83 14.25 20.40 8.26
N LYS A 84 14.75 20.12 9.47
CA LYS A 84 16.17 20.30 9.79
C LYS A 84 17.05 19.31 9.03
N TYR A 85 16.63 18.06 8.94
CA TYR A 85 17.40 17.01 8.27
C TYR A 85 17.32 17.11 6.75
N GLU A 86 16.21 17.56 6.17
CA GLU A 86 16.09 17.81 4.73
C GLU A 86 17.09 18.84 4.21
N LYS A 87 17.43 19.82 5.04
CA LYS A 87 18.47 20.82 4.69
C LYS A 87 19.92 20.29 4.83
N ALA A 88 20.09 19.22 5.61
CA ALA A 88 21.43 18.70 5.95
C ALA A 88 21.79 17.40 5.21
N LEU A 89 20.79 16.70 4.72
CA LEU A 89 20.92 15.38 4.08
C LEU A 89 20.41 15.44 2.66
N SER A 90 21.09 14.70 1.76
CA SER A 90 20.82 14.74 0.31
C SER A 90 19.77 13.74 -0.16
N ASP A 91 19.54 12.66 0.60
CA ASP A 91 18.63 11.60 0.19
C ASP A 91 17.24 11.79 0.80
N SER A 92 16.30 11.02 0.30
CA SER A 92 14.89 11.10 0.70
C SER A 92 14.68 10.80 2.19
N LEU A 93 13.84 11.58 2.82
CA LEU A 93 13.42 11.44 4.21
C LEU A 93 11.93 11.09 4.29
N TYR A 94 11.57 10.26 5.23
CA TYR A 94 10.21 9.74 5.41
C TYR A 94 9.81 9.84 6.88
N ILE A 95 8.63 10.39 7.17
CA ILE A 95 7.98 10.24 8.48
C ILE A 95 7.04 9.04 8.42
N ILE A 96 7.16 8.15 9.39
CA ILE A 96 6.31 6.98 9.56
C ILE A 96 5.76 6.99 10.98
N PHE A 97 4.44 6.86 11.11
CA PHE A 97 3.82 6.67 12.42
C PHE A 97 3.72 5.18 12.73
N GLU A 98 4.46 4.74 13.72
CA GLU A 98 4.33 3.43 14.33
C GLU A 98 3.99 3.64 15.81
N ALA A 99 2.70 3.50 16.11
CA ALA A 99 2.16 3.85 17.43
C ALA A 99 3.01 3.30 18.58
N PRO A 100 3.34 4.12 19.57
CA PRO A 100 2.91 5.51 19.77
C PRO A 100 3.88 6.58 19.19
N LEU A 101 4.88 6.21 18.39
CA LEU A 101 5.99 7.07 18.00
C LEU A 101 5.97 7.44 16.52
N TYR A 102 6.39 8.67 16.21
CA TYR A 102 6.76 9.12 14.89
C TYR A 102 8.23 8.83 14.64
N LYS A 103 8.54 8.12 13.56
CA LYS A 103 9.90 7.70 13.20
C LYS A 103 10.32 8.39 11.93
N ILE A 104 11.54 8.96 11.92
CA ILE A 104 12.14 9.54 10.73
C ILE A 104 13.09 8.52 10.13
N ARG A 105 12.81 8.11 8.88
CA ARG A 105 13.61 7.17 8.11
C ARG A 105 14.27 7.87 6.94
N TYR A 106 15.51 7.49 6.66
CA TYR A 106 16.38 8.08 5.66
C TYR A 106 16.82 7.06 4.62
N GLY A 107 16.82 7.46 3.36
CA GLY A 107 17.32 6.71 2.22
C GLY A 107 16.47 5.51 1.80
N ASN A 108 16.79 4.98 0.64
CA ASN A 108 16.24 3.75 0.09
C ASN A 108 17.40 2.86 -0.35
N PHE A 109 17.73 1.85 0.44
CA PHE A 109 18.87 0.97 0.19
C PHE A 109 18.38 -0.41 -0.24
N ILE A 110 18.96 -0.95 -1.31
CA ILE A 110 18.61 -2.28 -1.81
C ILE A 110 19.27 -3.34 -0.93
N THR A 111 20.51 -3.10 -0.54
CA THR A 111 21.31 -4.04 0.24
C THR A 111 21.57 -3.52 1.64
N LYS A 112 21.72 -4.47 2.59
CA LYS A 112 22.09 -4.12 3.97
C LYS A 112 23.48 -3.47 4.02
N SER A 113 24.39 -3.89 3.16
CA SER A 113 25.76 -3.36 3.08
C SER A 113 25.79 -1.87 2.73
N GLU A 114 24.95 -1.44 1.75
CA GLU A 114 24.79 -0.02 1.42
C GLU A 114 24.26 0.79 2.60
N ALA A 115 23.25 0.25 3.28
CA ALA A 115 22.70 0.87 4.50
C ALA A 115 23.76 0.99 5.61
N GLU A 116 24.59 -0.04 5.80
CA GLU A 116 25.68 -0.02 6.79
C GLU A 116 26.76 1.02 6.45
N ALA A 117 27.17 1.11 5.19
CA ALA A 117 28.13 2.11 4.72
C ALA A 117 27.61 3.54 4.98
N THR A 118 26.36 3.80 4.59
CA THR A 118 25.72 5.11 4.81
C THR A 118 25.52 5.41 6.29
N LYS A 119 25.13 4.42 7.11
CA LYS A 119 25.05 4.55 8.58
C LYS A 119 26.38 5.00 9.17
N ASN A 120 27.49 4.39 8.72
CA ASN A 120 28.83 4.74 9.21
C ASN A 120 29.23 6.16 8.78
N ALA A 121 28.88 6.57 7.55
CA ALA A 121 29.09 7.93 7.09
C ALA A 121 28.30 8.97 7.90
N LEU A 122 27.03 8.67 8.23
CA LEU A 122 26.21 9.54 9.06
C LEU A 122 26.71 9.62 10.52
N LYS A 123 27.21 8.52 11.07
CA LYS A 123 27.83 8.53 12.39
C LYS A 123 29.06 9.44 12.45
N LYS A 124 29.90 9.45 11.40
CA LYS A 124 31.03 10.37 11.28
C LYS A 124 30.61 11.83 11.19
N LYS A 125 29.43 12.13 10.63
CA LYS A 125 28.82 13.46 10.60
C LYS A 125 28.14 13.86 11.94
N GLY A 126 28.19 13.01 12.97
CA GLY A 126 27.67 13.31 14.30
C GLY A 126 26.24 12.84 14.58
N TYR A 127 25.61 12.14 13.66
CA TYR A 127 24.30 11.54 13.92
C TYR A 127 24.44 10.32 14.85
N LYS A 128 23.71 10.34 15.95
CA LYS A 128 23.70 9.26 16.95
C LYS A 128 22.40 8.46 16.81
N ASN A 129 22.39 7.24 17.34
CA ASN A 129 21.19 6.39 17.41
C ASN A 129 20.56 6.05 16.03
N ILE A 130 21.39 5.60 15.10
CA ILE A 130 20.96 5.17 13.77
C ILE A 130 20.73 3.66 13.74
N TRP A 131 19.53 3.24 13.32
CA TRP A 131 19.14 1.85 13.18
C TRP A 131 18.87 1.50 11.72
N ILE A 132 19.24 0.29 11.30
CA ILE A 132 18.89 -0.24 10.00
C ILE A 132 17.57 -1.00 10.15
N VAL A 133 16.56 -0.62 9.40
CA VAL A 133 15.24 -1.25 9.41
C VAL A 133 14.88 -1.79 8.04
N LYS A 134 14.29 -2.97 7.99
CA LYS A 134 13.67 -3.47 6.76
C LYS A 134 12.44 -2.64 6.46
N SER A 135 12.28 -2.24 5.21
CA SER A 135 11.16 -1.41 4.77
C SER A 135 10.88 -1.66 3.29
N ARG A 136 9.64 -1.42 2.90
CA ARG A 136 9.35 -1.30 1.46
C ARG A 136 9.94 0.00 0.95
N ILE A 137 10.71 -0.08 -0.12
CA ILE A 137 11.36 1.04 -0.80
C ILE A 137 10.81 1.20 -2.21
N ASP A 138 10.79 2.43 -2.71
CA ASP A 138 10.30 2.74 -4.04
C ASP A 138 11.34 2.40 -5.10
N GLN A 139 10.98 1.60 -6.10
CA GLN A 139 11.89 1.23 -7.19
C GLN A 139 12.11 2.35 -8.21
N ASN A 140 11.17 3.28 -8.34
CA ASN A 140 11.23 4.31 -9.38
C ASN A 140 12.41 5.28 -9.22
N ILE A 141 12.97 5.40 -8.01
CA ILE A 141 14.14 6.25 -7.74
C ILE A 141 15.39 5.71 -8.45
N PHE A 142 15.46 4.39 -8.66
CA PHE A 142 16.64 3.76 -9.31
C PHE A 142 16.56 3.70 -10.83
N LEU A 143 15.39 3.94 -11.43
CA LEU A 143 15.21 3.95 -12.88
C LEU A 143 15.48 5.35 -13.49
N GLY A 144 15.39 6.40 -12.68
CA GLY A 144 15.63 7.79 -13.12
C GLY A 144 17.12 8.13 -13.39
N ASP A 145 18.04 7.46 -12.69
CA ASP A 145 19.47 7.75 -12.80
C ASP A 145 20.17 7.11 -14.03
N LYS A 146 19.49 6.23 -14.76
CA LYS A 146 20.08 5.56 -15.94
C LYS A 146 19.88 6.30 -17.25
N HIS A 147 19.12 7.41 -17.29
CA HIS A 147 18.82 8.15 -18.52
C HIS A 147 19.54 9.49 -18.66
N ASN A 148 20.39 9.90 -17.70
CA ASN A 148 21.19 11.13 -17.77
C ASN A 148 22.70 10.83 -17.73
N LYS A 149 23.17 9.97 -18.66
CA LYS A 149 24.58 9.92 -19.05
C LYS A 149 24.69 9.79 -20.53
#